data_8c2a524ae4d1d69b86eb7769eb2f98cb
#
_entry.id   8c2a524ae4d1d69b86eb7769eb2f98cb
#
_cell.length_a   1.000
_cell.length_b   1.000
_cell.length_c   1.000
_cell.angle_alpha   90.00
_cell.angle_beta   90.00
_cell.angle_gamma   90.00
#
_symmetry.space_group_name_H-M   'P 1'
#
loop_
_entity.id
_entity.type
_entity.pdbx_description
1 polymer ?
#
loop_
_entity_poly.entity_id
_entity_poly.type
_entity_poly.pdbx_seq_one_letter_code
_entity_poly.pdbx_strand_id
1 'polypeptide(L)'
;MYKSILITGANGDIADGIARILKEKYPAARLFGADMTGKWPGLALMNDVFIIPKATDPTYVQALRDLTEQVDADLVIPTNEFELRRLSEDWDQVADLPLLMNSPKTTLLFLDKLNTYQFLTSSGIAAPFTTELPLAQASQLPMIVKPRSGSGSKAITVVRDGDALVALQQTLGGTAVAQNFLEGEDNEFTCAIVRIENDLRTLVMRRQLLGGLTTKIKVEYIPEIEDMLHSVSDAIGSHLALNIQLRMTEHGPRIFEINPRFSSTVMMRHCIGFQDLAWVCDMRAGVRVPPLNPIPEGTQVFRRYKEVIQPA
;
A
#
# COMPACT_ATOMS: atom_id res chain seq x y z
N MET A 1 19.39 -16.87 -2.34
CA MET A 1 18.29 -16.88 -3.33
C MET A 1 17.11 -17.61 -2.69
N TYR A 2 15.91 -17.04 -2.73
CA TYR A 2 14.74 -17.60 -2.05
C TYR A 2 14.33 -18.95 -2.64
N LYS A 3 13.94 -19.89 -1.76
CA LYS A 3 13.46 -21.24 -2.12
C LYS A 3 11.94 -21.38 -1.93
N SER A 4 11.42 -20.72 -0.91
CA SER A 4 10.01 -20.80 -0.54
C SER A 4 9.52 -19.42 -0.06
N ILE A 5 8.49 -18.90 -0.71
CA ILE A 5 7.96 -17.56 -0.42
C ILE A 5 6.46 -17.70 -0.10
N LEU A 6 6.05 -17.12 1.02
CA LEU A 6 4.66 -17.06 1.45
C LEU A 6 4.11 -15.63 1.26
N ILE A 7 2.99 -15.51 0.56
CA ILE A 7 2.29 -14.23 0.31
C ILE A 7 0.95 -14.30 1.03
N THR A 8 0.71 -13.39 1.98
CA THR A 8 -0.59 -13.33 2.67
C THR A 8 -1.55 -12.33 2.01
N GLY A 9 -2.86 -12.42 2.32
CA GLY A 9 -3.88 -11.69 1.56
C GLY A 9 -3.89 -12.11 0.09
N ALA A 10 -3.67 -13.40 -0.15
CA ALA A 10 -3.32 -13.97 -1.46
C ALA A 10 -4.36 -13.74 -2.54
N ASN A 11 -5.64 -13.57 -2.17
CA ASN A 11 -6.73 -13.30 -3.12
C ASN A 11 -6.82 -11.84 -3.58
N GLY A 12 -5.92 -10.95 -3.07
CA GLY A 12 -5.89 -9.55 -3.43
C GLY A 12 -5.08 -9.26 -4.70
N ASP A 13 -5.39 -8.16 -5.37
CA ASP A 13 -4.69 -7.67 -6.57
C ASP A 13 -3.22 -7.31 -6.33
N ILE A 14 -2.86 -6.93 -5.10
CA ILE A 14 -1.47 -6.69 -4.71
C ILE A 14 -0.69 -8.01 -4.71
N ALA A 15 -1.27 -9.05 -4.12
CA ALA A 15 -0.67 -10.37 -4.06
C ALA A 15 -0.49 -11.00 -5.45
N ASP A 16 -1.48 -10.83 -6.36
CA ASP A 16 -1.34 -11.25 -7.76
C ASP A 16 -0.13 -10.58 -8.43
N GLY A 17 -0.04 -9.25 -8.31
CA GLY A 17 1.10 -8.52 -8.87
C GLY A 17 2.44 -8.96 -8.30
N ILE A 18 2.52 -9.18 -6.99
CA ILE A 18 3.71 -9.69 -6.29
C ILE A 18 4.06 -11.10 -6.77
N ALA A 19 3.09 -12.01 -6.85
CA ALA A 19 3.32 -13.39 -7.29
C ALA A 19 3.87 -13.46 -8.72
N ARG A 20 3.35 -12.63 -9.63
CA ARG A 20 3.84 -12.52 -11.02
C ARG A 20 5.29 -12.05 -11.08
N ILE A 21 5.64 -11.01 -10.34
CA ILE A 21 7.01 -10.49 -10.26
C ILE A 21 7.97 -11.55 -9.68
N LEU A 22 7.57 -12.20 -8.58
CA LEU A 22 8.40 -13.20 -7.93
C LEU A 22 8.59 -14.45 -8.81
N LYS A 23 7.57 -14.86 -9.56
CA LYS A 23 7.69 -15.98 -10.51
C LYS A 23 8.62 -15.67 -11.67
N GLU A 24 8.62 -14.42 -12.13
CA GLU A 24 9.56 -13.94 -13.14
C GLU A 24 11.00 -13.87 -12.58
N LYS A 25 11.14 -13.27 -11.40
CA LYS A 25 12.46 -13.00 -10.78
C LYS A 25 13.11 -14.26 -10.19
N TYR A 26 12.32 -15.13 -9.57
CA TYR A 26 12.76 -16.35 -8.88
C TYR A 26 11.98 -17.57 -9.38
N PRO A 27 12.17 -17.99 -10.65
CA PRO A 27 11.34 -19.04 -11.27
C PRO A 27 11.45 -20.41 -10.58
N ALA A 28 12.54 -20.66 -9.86
CA ALA A 28 12.75 -21.88 -9.09
C ALA A 28 12.15 -21.85 -7.68
N ALA A 29 11.73 -20.66 -7.19
CA ALA A 29 11.10 -20.55 -5.87
C ALA A 29 9.68 -21.13 -5.88
N ARG A 30 9.34 -21.84 -4.80
CA ARG A 30 7.95 -22.21 -4.53
C ARG A 30 7.21 -20.99 -3.97
N LEU A 31 6.08 -20.67 -4.56
CA LEU A 31 5.22 -19.59 -4.08
C LEU A 31 3.99 -20.18 -3.40
N PHE A 32 3.75 -19.79 -2.18
CA PHE A 32 2.58 -20.17 -1.41
C PHE A 32 1.72 -18.96 -1.09
N GLY A 33 0.41 -19.16 -1.06
CA GLY A 33 -0.54 -18.13 -0.65
C GLY A 33 -1.17 -18.46 0.69
N ALA A 34 -1.52 -17.42 1.45
CA ALA A 34 -2.37 -17.53 2.62
C ALA A 34 -3.48 -16.49 2.55
N ASP A 35 -4.73 -16.90 2.80
CA ASP A 35 -5.89 -16.01 2.80
C ASP A 35 -6.96 -16.52 3.76
N MET A 36 -7.88 -15.66 4.18
CA MET A 36 -9.02 -16.07 5.01
C MET A 36 -10.10 -16.83 4.22
N THR A 37 -10.01 -16.84 2.91
CA THR A 37 -10.91 -17.53 1.99
C THR A 37 -10.14 -18.56 1.15
N GLY A 38 -10.86 -19.51 0.57
CA GLY A 38 -10.24 -20.55 -0.26
C GLY A 38 -9.60 -20.01 -1.54
N LYS A 39 -8.99 -20.91 -2.28
CA LYS A 39 -8.26 -20.63 -3.52
C LYS A 39 -9.18 -20.09 -4.62
N TRP A 40 -8.77 -18.97 -5.20
CA TRP A 40 -9.40 -18.36 -6.37
C TRP A 40 -8.66 -18.74 -7.66
N PRO A 41 -9.34 -18.79 -8.80
CA PRO A 41 -8.72 -19.16 -10.08
C PRO A 41 -7.50 -18.30 -10.45
N GLY A 42 -7.46 -17.02 -10.06
CA GLY A 42 -6.33 -16.12 -10.30
C GLY A 42 -5.01 -16.53 -9.65
N LEU A 43 -5.04 -17.47 -8.70
CA LEU A 43 -3.88 -17.93 -7.96
C LEU A 43 -3.10 -19.08 -8.63
N ALA A 44 -3.29 -19.30 -9.93
CA ALA A 44 -2.61 -20.34 -10.69
C ALA A 44 -1.07 -20.25 -10.68
N LEU A 45 -0.51 -19.09 -10.27
CA LEU A 45 0.93 -18.88 -10.12
C LEU A 45 1.50 -19.45 -8.80
N MET A 46 0.64 -19.73 -7.83
CA MET A 46 1.05 -20.26 -6.53
C MET A 46 1.02 -21.78 -6.54
N ASN A 47 1.97 -22.40 -5.87
CA ASN A 47 2.05 -23.85 -5.73
C ASN A 47 0.88 -24.39 -4.91
N ASP A 48 0.50 -23.64 -3.86
CA ASP A 48 -0.71 -23.90 -3.08
C ASP A 48 -1.18 -22.63 -2.36
N VAL A 49 -2.44 -22.64 -1.86
CA VAL A 49 -3.03 -21.56 -1.09
C VAL A 49 -3.74 -22.15 0.13
N PHE A 50 -3.35 -21.64 1.29
CA PHE A 50 -3.84 -22.12 2.58
C PHE A 50 -4.87 -21.14 3.16
N ILE A 51 -5.88 -21.69 3.81
CA ILE A 51 -6.83 -20.90 4.57
C ILE A 51 -6.24 -20.67 5.96
N ILE A 52 -6.12 -19.39 6.34
CA ILE A 52 -5.72 -18.97 7.69
C ILE A 52 -6.80 -18.07 8.29
N PRO A 53 -6.85 -17.95 9.63
CA PRO A 53 -7.77 -17.03 10.27
C PRO A 53 -7.59 -15.60 9.76
N LYS A 54 -8.64 -14.77 9.83
CA LYS A 54 -8.51 -13.34 9.53
C LYS A 54 -7.59 -12.65 10.55
N ALA A 55 -6.91 -11.59 10.17
CA ALA A 55 -5.95 -10.87 11.02
C ALA A 55 -6.53 -10.38 12.37
N THR A 56 -7.84 -10.19 12.46
CA THR A 56 -8.53 -9.80 13.70
C THR A 56 -8.81 -10.99 14.64
N ASP A 57 -8.55 -12.23 14.21
CA ASP A 57 -8.72 -13.40 15.04
C ASP A 57 -7.51 -13.58 15.99
N PRO A 58 -7.70 -13.89 17.26
CA PRO A 58 -6.60 -14.12 18.20
C PRO A 58 -5.60 -15.19 17.74
N THR A 59 -6.05 -16.18 16.99
CA THR A 59 -5.22 -17.30 16.51
C THR A 59 -4.42 -16.99 15.25
N TYR A 60 -4.58 -15.81 14.64
CA TYR A 60 -3.93 -15.46 13.37
C TYR A 60 -2.40 -15.56 13.41
N VAL A 61 -1.78 -15.01 14.46
CA VAL A 61 -0.31 -14.97 14.57
C VAL A 61 0.25 -16.39 14.65
N GLN A 62 -0.36 -17.24 15.47
CA GLN A 62 0.08 -18.64 15.58
C GLN A 62 -0.12 -19.39 14.27
N ALA A 63 -1.27 -19.24 13.62
CA ALA A 63 -1.54 -19.88 12.32
C ALA A 63 -0.55 -19.42 11.23
N LEU A 64 -0.15 -18.16 11.23
CA LEU A 64 0.88 -17.67 10.30
C LEU A 64 2.25 -18.28 10.59
N ARG A 65 2.63 -18.41 11.87
CA ARG A 65 3.88 -19.06 12.27
C ARG A 65 3.92 -20.53 11.84
N ASP A 66 2.86 -21.28 12.17
CA ASP A 66 2.74 -22.70 11.83
C ASP A 66 2.81 -22.92 10.31
N LEU A 67 2.13 -22.05 9.55
CA LEU A 67 2.17 -22.10 8.08
C LEU A 67 3.55 -21.72 7.52
N THR A 68 4.21 -20.72 8.09
CA THR A 68 5.57 -20.31 7.69
C THR A 68 6.56 -21.46 7.86
N GLU A 69 6.48 -22.18 8.97
CA GLU A 69 7.27 -23.39 9.24
C GLU A 69 6.89 -24.54 8.31
N GLN A 70 5.59 -24.81 8.14
CA GLN A 70 5.08 -25.89 7.30
C GLN A 70 5.57 -25.81 5.85
N VAL A 71 5.62 -24.60 5.27
CA VAL A 71 6.07 -24.38 3.89
C VAL A 71 7.56 -24.06 3.78
N ASP A 72 8.28 -24.06 4.91
CA ASP A 72 9.70 -23.68 5.01
C ASP A 72 9.96 -22.33 4.32
N ALA A 73 9.15 -21.32 4.66
CA ALA A 73 9.23 -20.04 4.01
C ALA A 73 10.45 -19.24 4.47
N ASP A 74 11.31 -18.87 3.53
CA ASP A 74 12.45 -17.98 3.74
C ASP A 74 12.15 -16.50 3.43
N LEU A 75 10.89 -16.21 3.02
CA LEU A 75 10.33 -14.89 2.85
C LEU A 75 8.80 -14.90 3.04
N VAL A 76 8.28 -13.99 3.87
CA VAL A 76 6.84 -13.79 4.08
C VAL A 76 6.46 -12.36 3.72
N ILE A 77 5.49 -12.18 2.82
CA ILE A 77 5.09 -10.85 2.31
C ILE A 77 3.62 -10.58 2.67
N PRO A 78 3.34 -9.82 3.73
CA PRO A 78 1.99 -9.39 4.05
C PRO A 78 1.53 -8.28 3.09
N THR A 79 0.30 -8.39 2.58
CA THR A 79 -0.20 -7.47 1.53
C THR A 79 -1.36 -6.60 1.97
N ASN A 80 -2.11 -6.96 3.01
CA ASN A 80 -3.26 -6.18 3.44
C ASN A 80 -3.00 -5.44 4.77
N GLU A 81 -3.75 -4.37 5.00
CA GLU A 81 -3.52 -3.46 6.11
C GLU A 81 -3.91 -4.05 7.47
N PHE A 82 -4.88 -4.97 7.52
CA PHE A 82 -5.26 -5.64 8.77
C PHE A 82 -4.15 -6.57 9.26
N GLU A 83 -3.51 -7.29 8.34
CA GLU A 83 -2.36 -8.14 8.66
C GLU A 83 -1.16 -7.29 9.08
N LEU A 84 -0.83 -6.24 8.32
CA LEU A 84 0.27 -5.34 8.65
C LEU A 84 0.09 -4.71 10.03
N ARG A 85 -1.13 -4.29 10.38
CA ARG A 85 -1.44 -3.78 11.72
C ARG A 85 -1.23 -4.85 12.78
N ARG A 86 -1.84 -6.02 12.61
CA ARG A 86 -1.73 -7.12 13.57
C ARG A 86 -0.28 -7.53 13.81
N LEU A 87 0.50 -7.71 12.74
CA LEU A 87 1.91 -8.08 12.83
C LEU A 87 2.77 -6.99 13.48
N SER A 88 2.38 -5.71 13.30
CA SER A 88 3.07 -4.59 13.94
C SER A 88 2.73 -4.45 15.42
N GLU A 89 1.48 -4.71 15.80
CA GLU A 89 1.01 -4.67 17.21
C GLU A 89 1.57 -5.85 18.00
N ASP A 90 1.67 -7.03 17.39
CA ASP A 90 2.21 -8.24 18.02
C ASP A 90 3.68 -8.52 17.62
N TRP A 91 4.46 -7.46 17.35
CA TRP A 91 5.81 -7.59 16.80
C TRP A 91 6.72 -8.53 17.59
N ASP A 92 6.66 -8.50 18.92
CA ASP A 92 7.45 -9.37 19.81
C ASP A 92 7.19 -10.87 19.55
N GLN A 93 6.02 -11.22 19.00
CA GLN A 93 5.65 -12.60 18.68
C GLN A 93 6.06 -13.02 17.27
N VAL A 94 6.44 -12.09 16.40
CA VAL A 94 6.69 -12.35 14.95
C VAL A 94 8.01 -11.78 14.43
N ALA A 95 8.82 -11.14 15.28
CA ALA A 95 10.07 -10.51 14.90
C ALA A 95 11.13 -11.48 14.32
N ASP A 96 11.02 -12.76 14.67
CA ASP A 96 11.85 -13.85 14.17
C ASP A 96 11.39 -14.40 12.80
N LEU A 97 10.17 -14.09 12.36
CA LEU A 97 9.68 -14.50 11.06
C LEU A 97 10.37 -13.71 9.93
N PRO A 98 10.56 -14.32 8.75
CA PRO A 98 11.20 -13.65 7.62
C PRO A 98 10.26 -12.65 6.91
N LEU A 99 9.64 -11.74 7.67
CA LEU A 99 8.67 -10.76 7.17
C LEU A 99 9.30 -9.70 6.28
N LEU A 100 8.71 -9.41 5.14
CA LEU A 100 9.05 -8.28 4.26
C LEU A 100 8.00 -7.18 4.43
N MET A 101 8.20 -6.32 5.40
CA MET A 101 7.35 -5.17 5.70
C MET A 101 8.16 -4.02 6.29
N ASN A 102 7.60 -2.83 6.30
CA ASN A 102 8.20 -1.70 7.02
C ASN A 102 8.25 -1.98 8.53
N SER A 103 9.07 -1.22 9.26
CA SER A 103 9.13 -1.34 10.72
C SER A 103 7.73 -1.16 11.34
N PRO A 104 7.44 -1.77 12.50
CA PRO A 104 6.16 -1.57 13.19
C PRO A 104 5.81 -0.10 13.39
N LYS A 105 6.78 0.73 13.77
CA LYS A 105 6.61 2.18 13.96
C LYS A 105 6.14 2.86 12.66
N THR A 106 6.81 2.62 11.55
CA THR A 106 6.45 3.19 10.24
C THR A 106 5.11 2.66 9.76
N THR A 107 4.87 1.38 9.96
CA THR A 107 3.62 0.73 9.55
C THR A 107 2.43 1.30 10.30
N LEU A 108 2.46 1.33 11.62
CA LEU A 108 1.35 1.84 12.45
C LEU A 108 1.11 3.33 12.23
N LEU A 109 2.16 4.11 12.01
CA LEU A 109 2.05 5.54 11.68
C LEU A 109 1.17 5.76 10.46
N PHE A 110 1.42 5.06 9.36
CA PHE A 110 0.74 5.29 8.08
C PHE A 110 -0.54 4.48 7.88
N LEU A 111 -0.79 3.47 8.71
CA LEU A 111 -2.10 2.79 8.74
C LEU A 111 -3.20 3.61 9.43
N ASP A 112 -2.86 4.76 10.00
CA ASP A 112 -3.78 5.69 10.64
C ASP A 112 -3.74 7.04 9.91
N LYS A 113 -4.86 7.43 9.30
CA LYS A 113 -4.93 8.65 8.46
C LYS A 113 -4.77 9.93 9.27
N LEU A 114 -5.18 9.94 10.54
CA LEU A 114 -4.97 11.10 11.41
C LEU A 114 -3.49 11.22 11.82
N ASN A 115 -2.86 10.12 12.21
CA ASN A 115 -1.44 10.09 12.54
C ASN A 115 -0.59 10.47 11.30
N THR A 116 -0.96 9.99 10.10
CA THR A 116 -0.34 10.39 8.84
C THR A 116 -0.39 11.90 8.64
N TYR A 117 -1.57 12.51 8.82
CA TYR A 117 -1.74 13.95 8.72
C TYR A 117 -0.89 14.71 9.74
N GLN A 118 -0.91 14.29 11.01
CA GLN A 118 -0.13 14.92 12.08
C GLN A 118 1.37 14.83 11.79
N PHE A 119 1.85 13.68 11.33
CA PHE A 119 3.25 13.48 10.93
C PHE A 119 3.64 14.42 9.77
N LEU A 120 2.85 14.46 8.70
CA LEU A 120 3.13 15.31 7.55
C LEU A 120 3.19 16.79 7.95
N THR A 121 2.21 17.27 8.69
CA THR A 121 2.15 18.68 9.10
C THR A 121 3.26 19.06 10.08
N SER A 122 3.60 18.19 11.03
CA SER A 122 4.71 18.43 11.97
C SER A 122 6.08 18.39 11.27
N SER A 123 6.18 17.74 10.12
CA SER A 123 7.36 17.70 9.26
C SER A 123 7.38 18.82 8.21
N GLY A 124 6.42 19.74 8.23
CA GLY A 124 6.30 20.82 7.24
C GLY A 124 5.86 20.35 5.85
N ILE A 125 5.33 19.12 5.72
CA ILE A 125 4.90 18.55 4.46
C ILE A 125 3.42 18.83 4.25
N ALA A 126 3.06 19.32 3.06
CA ALA A 126 1.72 19.75 2.76
C ALA A 126 0.73 18.56 2.65
N ALA A 127 -0.34 18.64 3.45
CA ALA A 127 -1.45 17.69 3.48
C ALA A 127 -2.79 18.43 3.59
N PRO A 128 -3.91 17.89 3.13
CA PRO A 128 -5.22 18.47 3.40
C PRO A 128 -5.54 18.41 4.88
N PHE A 129 -6.11 19.47 5.43
CA PHE A 129 -6.56 19.48 6.83
C PHE A 129 -7.39 18.23 7.13
N THR A 130 -7.04 17.55 8.22
CA THR A 130 -7.68 16.29 8.63
C THR A 130 -7.90 16.32 10.15
N THR A 131 -9.09 15.96 10.57
CA THR A 131 -9.46 15.89 11.99
C THR A 131 -10.26 14.62 12.28
N GLU A 132 -10.40 14.27 13.55
CA GLU A 132 -11.37 13.26 13.95
C GLU A 132 -12.79 13.72 13.56
N LEU A 133 -13.59 12.80 13.04
CA LEU A 133 -14.93 13.16 12.55
C LEU A 133 -15.79 13.89 13.58
N PRO A 134 -15.83 13.53 14.88
CA PRO A 134 -16.61 14.26 15.87
C PRO A 134 -16.20 15.73 16.07
N LEU A 135 -14.97 16.10 15.70
CA LEU A 135 -14.42 17.44 15.85
C LEU A 135 -14.58 18.29 14.58
N ALA A 136 -15.05 17.70 13.48
CA ALA A 136 -15.24 18.41 12.22
C ALA A 136 -16.40 19.42 12.33
N GLN A 137 -16.23 20.58 11.69
CA GLN A 137 -17.17 21.70 11.73
C GLN A 137 -17.76 21.99 10.34
N ALA A 138 -19.00 22.42 10.29
CA ALA A 138 -19.68 22.78 9.05
C ALA A 138 -18.98 23.91 8.27
N SER A 139 -18.24 24.78 8.96
CA SER A 139 -17.42 25.85 8.33
C SER A 139 -16.24 25.31 7.50
N GLN A 140 -15.90 24.02 7.63
CA GLN A 140 -14.80 23.37 6.94
C GLN A 140 -15.25 22.61 5.69
N LEU A 141 -16.53 22.61 5.38
CA LEU A 141 -17.08 21.92 4.20
C LEU A 141 -16.65 22.62 2.89
N PRO A 142 -16.46 21.86 1.80
CA PRO A 142 -16.71 20.43 1.66
C PRO A 142 -15.57 19.56 2.26
N MET A 143 -15.96 18.43 2.86
CA MET A 143 -15.03 17.46 3.41
C MET A 143 -15.27 16.06 2.85
N ILE A 144 -14.24 15.22 2.90
CA ILE A 144 -14.34 13.79 2.66
C ILE A 144 -14.28 13.06 4.01
N VAL A 145 -15.31 12.28 4.31
CA VAL A 145 -15.37 11.41 5.49
C VAL A 145 -14.98 10.01 5.08
N LYS A 146 -14.03 9.43 5.79
CA LYS A 146 -13.48 8.10 5.49
C LYS A 146 -13.05 7.39 6.78
N PRO A 147 -13.01 6.05 6.80
CA PRO A 147 -12.49 5.30 7.93
C PRO A 147 -11.06 5.76 8.29
N ARG A 148 -10.80 5.93 9.58
CA ARG A 148 -9.48 6.31 10.10
C ARG A 148 -8.41 5.28 9.71
N SER A 149 -8.80 3.99 9.69
CA SER A 149 -7.94 2.87 9.26
C SER A 149 -8.67 2.05 8.20
N GLY A 150 -7.90 1.38 7.32
CA GLY A 150 -8.43 0.54 6.24
C GLY A 150 -8.24 1.15 4.86
N SER A 151 -8.32 0.29 3.84
CA SER A 151 -8.05 0.59 2.42
C SER A 151 -9.22 0.26 1.51
N GLY A 152 -9.07 0.56 0.22
CA GLY A 152 -9.95 0.13 -0.86
C GLY A 152 -11.14 1.04 -1.12
N SER A 153 -11.06 2.32 -0.77
CA SER A 153 -12.10 3.33 -1.06
C SER A 153 -13.53 2.96 -0.59
N LYS A 154 -13.63 2.00 0.33
CA LYS A 154 -14.91 1.59 0.92
C LYS A 154 -15.35 2.60 1.97
N ALA A 155 -16.64 2.94 1.99
CA ALA A 155 -17.24 3.88 2.94
C ALA A 155 -16.60 5.30 2.92
N ILE A 156 -16.29 5.80 1.73
CA ILE A 156 -15.85 7.18 1.52
C ILE A 156 -17.07 8.02 1.12
N THR A 157 -17.30 9.12 1.82
CA THR A 157 -18.44 10.02 1.55
C THR A 157 -17.95 11.46 1.45
N VAL A 158 -18.29 12.14 0.36
CA VAL A 158 -18.10 13.59 0.24
C VAL A 158 -19.27 14.30 0.89
N VAL A 159 -19.00 15.13 1.88
CA VAL A 159 -19.98 15.88 2.68
C VAL A 159 -19.91 17.34 2.29
N ARG A 160 -21.07 17.91 1.92
CA ARG A 160 -21.20 19.29 1.45
C ARG A 160 -22.16 20.13 2.28
N ASP A 161 -22.90 19.51 3.20
CA ASP A 161 -23.86 20.18 4.06
C ASP A 161 -23.70 19.74 5.53
N GLY A 162 -24.19 20.60 6.44
CA GLY A 162 -24.03 20.40 7.87
C GLY A 162 -24.85 19.25 8.44
N ASP A 163 -26.04 18.99 7.90
CA ASP A 163 -26.94 17.94 8.42
C ASP A 163 -26.35 16.56 8.11
N ALA A 164 -25.82 16.38 6.90
CA ALA A 164 -25.09 15.15 6.53
C ALA A 164 -23.86 14.96 7.41
N LEU A 165 -23.13 16.04 7.74
CA LEU A 165 -21.99 15.95 8.65
C LEU A 165 -22.40 15.45 10.03
N VAL A 166 -23.45 16.03 10.62
CA VAL A 166 -23.98 15.64 11.93
C VAL A 166 -24.44 14.17 11.94
N ALA A 167 -25.14 13.73 10.90
CA ALA A 167 -25.61 12.35 10.77
C ALA A 167 -24.42 11.35 10.75
N LEU A 168 -23.36 11.69 10.04
CA LEU A 168 -22.13 10.85 9.99
C LEU A 168 -21.38 10.86 11.32
N GLN A 169 -21.31 12.01 12.01
CA GLN A 169 -20.71 12.12 13.34
C GLN A 169 -21.41 11.19 14.34
N GLN A 170 -22.75 11.16 14.32
CA GLN A 170 -23.54 10.27 15.18
C GLN A 170 -23.35 8.79 14.85
N THR A 171 -23.17 8.45 13.56
CA THR A 171 -23.10 7.06 13.12
C THR A 171 -21.71 6.46 13.22
N LEU A 172 -20.68 7.22 12.85
CA LEU A 172 -19.31 6.72 12.73
C LEU A 172 -18.39 7.12 13.91
N GLY A 173 -18.70 8.22 14.59
CA GLY A 173 -17.93 8.69 15.74
C GLY A 173 -16.44 8.79 15.44
N GLY A 174 -15.61 8.41 16.42
CA GLY A 174 -14.14 8.44 16.33
C GLY A 174 -13.52 7.36 15.43
N THR A 175 -14.31 6.47 14.80
CA THR A 175 -13.78 5.46 13.88
C THR A 175 -13.43 6.02 12.48
N ALA A 176 -13.85 7.28 12.22
CA ALA A 176 -13.63 7.97 10.96
C ALA A 176 -12.88 9.30 11.15
N VAL A 177 -12.30 9.77 10.07
CA VAL A 177 -11.74 11.12 9.95
C VAL A 177 -12.52 11.92 8.92
N ALA A 178 -12.56 13.23 9.14
CA ALA A 178 -12.99 14.22 8.16
C ALA A 178 -11.75 14.94 7.62
N GLN A 179 -11.61 14.98 6.30
CA GLN A 179 -10.48 15.59 5.61
C GLN A 179 -10.99 16.58 4.56
N ASN A 180 -10.33 17.72 4.40
CA ASN A 180 -10.69 18.68 3.37
C ASN A 180 -10.74 17.99 2.00
N PHE A 181 -11.85 18.21 1.29
CA PHE A 181 -12.03 17.66 -0.05
C PHE A 181 -11.11 18.37 -1.03
N LEU A 182 -10.27 17.62 -1.70
CA LEU A 182 -9.42 18.13 -2.79
C LEU A 182 -10.14 17.91 -4.11
N GLU A 183 -10.41 18.98 -4.85
CA GLU A 183 -11.04 18.91 -6.17
C GLU A 183 -10.08 18.45 -7.26
N GLY A 184 -10.62 18.05 -8.41
CA GLY A 184 -9.84 17.68 -9.60
C GLY A 184 -9.43 16.20 -9.64
N GLU A 185 -10.36 15.33 -10.06
CA GLU A 185 -10.09 13.89 -10.20
C GLU A 185 -8.93 13.58 -11.15
N ASP A 186 -8.74 14.38 -12.21
CA ASP A 186 -7.65 14.21 -13.18
C ASP A 186 -6.26 14.59 -12.62
N ASN A 187 -6.21 15.20 -11.43
CA ASN A 187 -4.97 15.65 -10.78
C ASN A 187 -4.49 14.72 -9.66
N GLU A 188 -4.90 13.46 -9.71
CA GLU A 188 -4.55 12.47 -8.69
C GLU A 188 -3.35 11.63 -9.11
N PHE A 189 -2.40 11.51 -8.17
CA PHE A 189 -1.15 10.78 -8.36
C PHE A 189 -1.03 9.64 -7.34
N THR A 190 -0.38 8.58 -7.78
CA THR A 190 0.13 7.50 -6.94
C THR A 190 1.63 7.42 -7.16
N CYS A 191 2.39 7.65 -6.10
CA CYS A 191 3.84 7.68 -6.17
C CYS A 191 4.40 6.48 -5.42
N ALA A 192 5.39 5.83 -5.99
CA ALA A 192 6.16 4.80 -5.30
C ALA A 192 7.47 5.41 -4.83
N ILE A 193 7.83 5.16 -3.57
CA ILE A 193 9.16 5.41 -3.05
C ILE A 193 9.72 4.14 -2.44
N VAL A 194 11.00 3.90 -2.65
CA VAL A 194 11.72 2.78 -2.06
C VAL A 194 13.14 3.22 -1.72
N ARG A 195 13.60 2.86 -0.52
CA ARG A 195 14.98 3.11 -0.10
C ARG A 195 15.78 1.83 -0.22
N ILE A 196 16.79 1.85 -1.07
CA ILE A 196 17.76 0.78 -1.27
C ILE A 196 19.07 1.27 -0.68
N GLU A 197 19.42 0.81 0.52
CA GLU A 197 20.53 1.36 1.29
C GLU A 197 20.42 2.88 1.44
N ASN A 198 21.33 3.64 0.83
CA ASN A 198 21.32 5.11 0.84
C ASN A 198 20.68 5.70 -0.43
N ASP A 199 20.24 4.88 -1.38
CA ASP A 199 19.64 5.29 -2.65
C ASP A 199 18.11 5.37 -2.51
N LEU A 200 17.55 6.58 -2.55
CA LEU A 200 16.12 6.79 -2.63
C LEU A 200 15.67 6.79 -4.08
N ARG A 201 14.77 5.88 -4.43
CA ARG A 201 14.16 5.79 -5.76
C ARG A 201 12.70 6.18 -5.68
N THR A 202 12.31 7.06 -6.57
CA THR A 202 10.95 7.61 -6.65
C THR A 202 10.37 7.32 -8.03
N LEU A 203 9.04 7.21 -8.10
CA LEU A 203 8.31 7.19 -9.36
C LEU A 203 6.98 7.91 -9.18
N VAL A 204 6.80 8.99 -9.92
CA VAL A 204 5.56 9.78 -9.93
C VAL A 204 4.66 9.30 -11.07
N MET A 205 3.43 8.93 -10.75
CA MET A 205 2.48 8.41 -11.72
C MET A 205 1.12 9.10 -11.56
N ARG A 206 0.68 9.84 -12.57
CA ARG A 206 -0.73 10.26 -12.66
C ARG A 206 -1.58 9.02 -12.85
N ARG A 207 -2.69 8.90 -12.10
CA ARG A 207 -3.54 7.70 -12.16
C ARG A 207 -4.97 7.99 -12.56
N GLN A 208 -5.61 6.96 -13.12
CA GLN A 208 -7.07 6.91 -13.29
C GLN A 208 -7.62 5.73 -12.50
N LEU A 209 -8.72 5.96 -11.82
CA LEU A 209 -9.41 4.96 -10.99
C LEU A 209 -10.70 4.48 -11.68
N LEU A 210 -11.01 3.21 -11.47
CA LEU A 210 -12.33 2.63 -11.74
C LEU A 210 -12.69 1.72 -10.56
N GLY A 211 -13.79 2.03 -9.86
CA GLY A 211 -14.20 1.27 -8.68
C GLY A 211 -13.15 1.24 -7.55
N GLY A 212 -12.37 2.33 -7.39
CA GLY A 212 -11.31 2.41 -6.39
C GLY A 212 -9.99 1.73 -6.78
N LEU A 213 -9.92 1.07 -7.95
CA LEU A 213 -8.74 0.39 -8.45
C LEU A 213 -8.06 1.24 -9.54
N THR A 214 -6.72 1.34 -9.49
CA THR A 214 -5.95 2.01 -10.55
C THR A 214 -5.99 1.19 -11.83
N THR A 215 -6.56 1.76 -12.90
CA THR A 215 -6.69 1.12 -14.21
C THR A 215 -5.69 1.62 -15.24
N LYS A 216 -5.19 2.84 -15.03
CA LYS A 216 -4.18 3.47 -15.89
C LYS A 216 -3.22 4.27 -15.05
N ILE A 217 -1.96 4.23 -15.41
CA ILE A 217 -0.92 5.16 -14.94
C ILE A 217 -0.25 5.84 -16.13
N LYS A 218 0.25 7.05 -15.89
CA LYS A 218 1.15 7.78 -16.79
C LYS A 218 2.30 8.35 -15.97
N VAL A 219 3.53 8.05 -16.36
CA VAL A 219 4.74 8.58 -15.71
C VAL A 219 4.85 10.08 -16.00
N GLU A 220 5.07 10.85 -14.96
CA GLU A 220 5.29 12.30 -15.06
C GLU A 220 6.46 12.72 -14.15
N TYR A 221 7.26 13.69 -14.59
CA TYR A 221 8.33 14.29 -13.81
C TYR A 221 7.90 15.68 -13.36
N ILE A 222 7.53 15.79 -12.08
CA ILE A 222 7.03 17.03 -11.47
C ILE A 222 7.92 17.36 -10.28
N PRO A 223 8.82 18.35 -10.40
CA PRO A 223 9.82 18.67 -9.37
C PRO A 223 9.21 18.85 -7.98
N GLU A 224 8.09 19.54 -7.86
CA GLU A 224 7.44 19.81 -6.58
C GLU A 224 6.93 18.52 -5.89
N ILE A 225 6.55 17.50 -6.68
CA ILE A 225 6.17 16.18 -6.14
C ILE A 225 7.43 15.43 -5.73
N GLU A 226 8.47 15.42 -6.56
CA GLU A 226 9.74 14.75 -6.24
C GLU A 226 10.35 15.30 -4.94
N ASP A 227 10.42 16.62 -4.78
CA ASP A 227 10.92 17.28 -3.57
C ASP A 227 10.09 16.89 -2.34
N MET A 228 8.76 16.78 -2.51
CA MET A 228 7.87 16.34 -1.44
C MET A 228 8.12 14.87 -1.07
N LEU A 229 8.35 13.96 -2.05
CA LEU A 229 8.68 12.56 -1.79
C LEU A 229 10.01 12.42 -1.06
N HIS A 230 11.01 13.20 -1.42
CA HIS A 230 12.29 13.28 -0.71
C HIS A 230 12.09 13.73 0.73
N SER A 231 11.33 14.80 0.95
CA SER A 231 11.01 15.32 2.29
C SER A 231 10.31 14.28 3.17
N VAL A 232 9.36 13.51 2.60
CA VAL A 232 8.70 12.40 3.31
C VAL A 232 9.71 11.33 3.70
N SER A 233 10.56 10.90 2.77
CA SER A 233 11.57 9.87 3.01
C SER A 233 12.57 10.30 4.10
N ASP A 234 13.02 11.53 4.07
CA ASP A 234 13.99 12.06 5.04
C ASP A 234 13.37 12.20 6.44
N ALA A 235 12.10 12.65 6.52
CA ALA A 235 11.39 12.74 7.78
C ALA A 235 11.13 11.38 8.45
N ILE A 236 10.93 10.32 7.66
CA ILE A 236 10.76 8.94 8.17
C ILE A 236 12.11 8.32 8.54
N GLY A 237 13.16 8.61 7.79
CA GLY A 237 14.46 7.96 7.88
C GLY A 237 14.45 6.59 7.18
N SER A 238 14.59 5.50 7.95
CA SER A 238 14.64 4.14 7.36
C SER A 238 13.23 3.64 7.01
N HIS A 239 13.05 3.26 5.76
CA HIS A 239 11.84 2.59 5.27
C HIS A 239 12.16 1.67 4.09
N LEU A 240 11.28 0.70 3.82
CA LEU A 240 11.32 -0.11 2.59
C LEU A 240 10.52 0.60 1.48
N ALA A 241 9.44 -0.01 1.02
CA ALA A 241 8.57 0.57 0.00
C ALA A 241 7.35 1.26 0.62
N LEU A 242 7.03 2.45 0.12
CA LEU A 242 5.82 3.18 0.44
C LEU A 242 5.08 3.55 -0.84
N ASN A 243 3.76 3.60 -0.75
CA ASN A 243 2.92 4.15 -1.80
C ASN A 243 2.23 5.41 -1.29
N ILE A 244 2.58 6.54 -1.89
CA ILE A 244 2.09 7.87 -1.51
C ILE A 244 1.02 8.29 -2.50
N GLN A 245 -0.12 8.74 -1.99
CA GLN A 245 -1.23 9.24 -2.79
C GLN A 245 -1.42 10.73 -2.52
N LEU A 246 -1.45 11.49 -3.58
CA LEU A 246 -1.55 12.94 -3.51
C LEU A 246 -2.41 13.51 -4.65
N ARG A 247 -2.88 14.73 -4.46
CA ARG A 247 -3.44 15.54 -5.54
C ARG A 247 -2.64 16.81 -5.75
N MET A 248 -2.48 17.19 -7.01
CA MET A 248 -2.00 18.51 -7.37
C MET A 248 -3.14 19.51 -7.24
N THR A 249 -2.92 20.57 -6.49
CA THR A 249 -3.86 21.68 -6.29
C THR A 249 -3.26 22.98 -6.84
N GLU A 250 -4.02 24.06 -6.87
CA GLU A 250 -3.52 25.42 -7.19
C GLU A 250 -2.42 25.90 -6.22
N HIS A 251 -2.35 25.31 -5.02
CA HIS A 251 -1.34 25.59 -4.00
C HIS A 251 -0.24 24.53 -3.93
N GLY A 252 -0.04 23.75 -5.00
CA GLY A 252 0.92 22.64 -5.08
C GLY A 252 0.38 21.28 -4.61
N PRO A 253 1.25 20.27 -4.54
CA PRO A 253 0.86 18.91 -4.18
C PRO A 253 0.40 18.79 -2.72
N ARG A 254 -0.59 17.92 -2.47
CA ARG A 254 -1.13 17.62 -1.13
C ARG A 254 -1.23 16.12 -0.95
N ILE A 255 -0.47 15.55 0.01
CA ILE A 255 -0.52 14.13 0.34
C ILE A 255 -1.74 13.85 1.21
N PHE A 256 -2.64 12.98 0.75
CA PHE A 256 -3.85 12.62 1.48
C PHE A 256 -3.84 11.19 2.04
N GLU A 257 -2.87 10.35 1.61
CA GLU A 257 -2.70 8.98 2.11
C GLU A 257 -1.29 8.45 1.84
N ILE A 258 -0.73 7.72 2.81
CA ILE A 258 0.51 6.94 2.65
C ILE A 258 0.20 5.51 3.05
N ASN A 259 0.53 4.57 2.16
CA ASN A 259 0.39 3.13 2.41
C ASN A 259 1.78 2.53 2.65
N PRO A 260 2.04 1.95 3.84
CA PRO A 260 3.37 1.43 4.21
C PRO A 260 3.64 0.03 3.61
N ARG A 261 3.36 -0.15 2.33
CA ARG A 261 3.43 -1.41 1.59
C ARG A 261 3.52 -1.18 0.09
N PHE A 262 3.79 -2.26 -0.63
CA PHE A 262 3.55 -2.31 -2.08
C PHE A 262 2.07 -2.06 -2.37
N SER A 263 1.79 -1.43 -3.51
CA SER A 263 0.42 -1.08 -3.89
C SER A 263 -0.07 -1.94 -5.06
N SER A 264 -1.35 -1.80 -5.39
CA SER A 264 -1.96 -2.46 -6.56
C SER A 264 -1.28 -2.11 -7.89
N THR A 265 -0.46 -1.05 -7.93
CA THR A 265 0.31 -0.69 -9.12
C THR A 265 1.69 -1.37 -9.20
N VAL A 266 2.04 -2.27 -8.26
CA VAL A 266 3.35 -2.92 -8.20
C VAL A 266 3.76 -3.58 -9.53
N MET A 267 2.84 -4.33 -10.15
CA MET A 267 3.11 -4.95 -11.45
C MET A 267 3.15 -3.93 -12.58
N MET A 268 2.33 -2.88 -12.53
CA MET A 268 2.34 -1.84 -13.58
C MET A 268 3.69 -1.12 -13.65
N ARG A 269 4.25 -0.73 -12.48
CA ARG A 269 5.56 -0.08 -12.43
C ARG A 269 6.71 -1.04 -12.70
N HIS A 270 6.57 -2.31 -12.32
CA HIS A 270 7.54 -3.35 -12.66
C HIS A 270 7.71 -3.48 -14.18
N CYS A 271 6.61 -3.49 -14.95
CA CYS A 271 6.63 -3.58 -16.42
C CYS A 271 7.40 -2.45 -17.13
N ILE A 272 7.55 -1.29 -16.48
CA ILE A 272 8.27 -0.13 -17.01
C ILE A 272 9.66 0.07 -16.43
N GLY A 273 10.14 -0.90 -15.62
CA GLY A 273 11.49 -0.88 -15.08
C GLY A 273 11.63 -0.34 -13.66
N PHE A 274 10.55 0.14 -13.01
CA PHE A 274 10.57 0.47 -11.58
C PHE A 274 10.27 -0.79 -10.76
N GLN A 275 11.33 -1.52 -10.46
CA GLN A 275 11.25 -2.89 -9.91
C GLN A 275 11.42 -2.93 -8.38
N ASP A 276 10.72 -2.07 -7.66
CA ASP A 276 10.84 -1.87 -6.21
C ASP A 276 10.76 -3.17 -5.39
N LEU A 277 9.80 -4.06 -5.68
CA LEU A 277 9.73 -5.36 -5.01
C LEU A 277 10.98 -6.21 -5.25
N ALA A 278 11.42 -6.30 -6.51
CA ALA A 278 12.61 -7.09 -6.86
C ALA A 278 13.86 -6.53 -6.19
N TRP A 279 14.03 -5.20 -6.16
CA TRP A 279 15.16 -4.54 -5.51
C TRP A 279 15.19 -4.77 -3.99
N VAL A 280 14.03 -4.67 -3.33
CA VAL A 280 13.93 -4.92 -1.89
C VAL A 280 14.25 -6.39 -1.58
N CYS A 281 13.75 -7.32 -2.39
CA CYS A 281 14.10 -8.75 -2.25
C CYS A 281 15.59 -9.01 -2.48
N ASP A 282 16.18 -8.43 -3.53
CA ASP A 282 17.61 -8.55 -3.82
C ASP A 282 18.47 -8.00 -2.67
N MET A 283 18.15 -6.78 -2.20
CA MET A 283 18.84 -6.15 -1.06
C MET A 283 18.80 -7.05 0.18
N ARG A 284 17.62 -7.59 0.51
CA ARG A 284 17.45 -8.50 1.66
C ARG A 284 18.22 -9.80 1.51
N ALA A 285 18.36 -10.31 0.28
CA ALA A 285 19.15 -11.50 -0.03
C ALA A 285 20.66 -11.24 -0.14
N GLY A 286 21.11 -10.01 0.11
CA GLY A 286 22.53 -9.61 -0.06
C GLY A 286 22.99 -9.57 -1.51
N VAL A 287 22.05 -9.52 -2.46
CA VAL A 287 22.32 -9.40 -3.90
C VAL A 287 22.42 -7.92 -4.26
N ARG A 288 23.43 -7.58 -5.05
CA ARG A 288 23.64 -6.20 -5.51
C ARG A 288 22.44 -5.74 -6.35
N VAL A 289 21.83 -4.64 -5.94
CA VAL A 289 20.72 -4.00 -6.67
C VAL A 289 21.31 -3.12 -7.80
N PRO A 290 20.86 -3.29 -9.06
CA PRO A 290 21.34 -2.45 -10.15
C PRO A 290 20.84 -1.01 -10.00
N PRO A 291 21.54 -0.02 -10.60
CA PRO A 291 21.05 1.35 -10.64
C PRO A 291 19.68 1.43 -11.35
N LEU A 292 18.88 2.44 -10.98
CA LEU A 292 17.64 2.73 -11.67
C LEU A 292 17.94 3.27 -13.08
N ASN A 293 17.43 2.60 -14.10
CA ASN A 293 17.44 3.14 -15.46
C ASN A 293 16.33 4.20 -15.59
N PRO A 294 16.59 5.30 -16.32
CA PRO A 294 15.57 6.31 -16.59
C PRO A 294 14.32 5.71 -17.25
N ILE A 295 13.16 6.04 -16.72
CA ILE A 295 11.88 5.63 -17.31
C ILE A 295 11.38 6.84 -18.12
N PRO A 296 11.07 6.70 -19.43
CA PRO A 296 10.65 7.85 -20.22
C PRO A 296 9.39 8.51 -19.69
N GLU A 297 9.40 9.84 -19.62
CA GLU A 297 8.21 10.63 -19.31
C GLU A 297 7.09 10.35 -20.31
N GLY A 298 5.84 10.36 -19.84
CA GLY A 298 4.68 10.05 -20.67
C GLY A 298 4.42 8.56 -20.87
N THR A 299 5.31 7.67 -20.38
CA THR A 299 5.07 6.21 -20.41
C THR A 299 3.75 5.88 -19.74
N GLN A 300 2.90 5.11 -20.41
CA GLN A 300 1.58 4.72 -19.93
C GLN A 300 1.49 3.21 -19.74
N VAL A 301 0.82 2.78 -18.67
CA VAL A 301 0.47 1.38 -18.45
C VAL A 301 -1.02 1.27 -18.16
N PHE A 302 -1.65 0.31 -18.80
CA PHE A 302 -3.07 0.02 -18.64
C PHE A 302 -3.25 -1.35 -17.97
N ARG A 303 -4.09 -1.41 -16.95
CA ARG A 303 -4.51 -2.69 -16.36
C ARG A 303 -5.48 -3.38 -17.30
N ARG A 304 -5.25 -4.67 -17.54
CA ARG A 304 -6.15 -5.54 -18.29
C ARG A 304 -6.54 -6.72 -17.42
N TYR A 305 -7.78 -7.12 -17.50
CA TYR A 305 -8.28 -8.36 -16.90
C TYR A 305 -8.05 -9.52 -17.87
N LYS A 306 -7.87 -10.70 -17.33
CA LYS A 306 -7.72 -11.94 -18.08
C LYS A 306 -8.66 -12.98 -17.46
N GLU A 307 -9.39 -13.66 -18.31
CA GLU A 307 -10.24 -14.79 -17.94
C GLU A 307 -9.36 -15.97 -17.49
N VAL A 308 -9.78 -16.66 -16.44
CA VAL A 308 -9.14 -17.86 -15.92
C VAL A 308 -10.16 -18.97 -15.89
N ILE A 309 -9.86 -20.07 -16.58
CA ILE A 309 -10.70 -21.27 -16.58
C ILE A 309 -10.24 -22.16 -15.43
N GLN A 310 -11.16 -22.48 -14.52
CA GLN A 310 -10.94 -23.49 -13.50
C GLN A 310 -11.69 -24.77 -13.97
N PRO A 311 -10.98 -25.87 -14.25
CA PRO A 311 -11.63 -27.16 -14.52
C PRO A 311 -12.50 -27.59 -13.34
N ALA A 312 -13.58 -28.34 -13.64
CA ALA A 312 -14.49 -28.90 -12.64
C ALA A 312 -13.80 -29.93 -11.74
#